data_0c8791639dfe39e8cf996287ad061a40
#
_entry.id   0c8791639dfe39e8cf996287ad061a40
#
_cell.length_a   1.000
_cell.length_b   1.000
_cell.length_c   1.000
_cell.angle_alpha   90.00
_cell.angle_beta   90.00
_cell.angle_gamma   90.00
#
_symmetry.space_group_name_H-M   'P 1'
#
loop_
_entity.id
_entity.type
_entity.pdbx_description
1 polymer ?
#
loop_
_entity_poly.entity_id
_entity_poly.type
_entity_poly.pdbx_seq_one_letter_code
_entity_poly.pdbx_strand_id
1 'polypeptide(L)'
;MKDQIDAIHKYHPDVDFTTYTIHGLEHKSEYLKSLYEVPKLINSGEFDLVHIHYGISGLFRLFMGKPKIPIVVTLHGGDIQRENGHPYQIALTKKIIKRCDYVFSLNELMKSIVEKYNSNTEIVPISVDMKTFKPAEKVRPIGYKDVTIIFPASLNREVKDHPLFLSTIKTLHDKYGYNVNEVDFDNISHEEVRQHYQKCDLVLLSSKAEGSPGVIKESMACNLPIVCTNVGDVAVLLKGVENCAVAKGRSPEELAELCDKCLKHDIPGITGRERLNQLGYDDKSISDKTYAIYTKLIKAKKGESK
;
A
#
# COMPACT_ATOMS: atom_id res chain seq x y z
N MET A 1 -6.27 5.99 -2.60
CA MET A 1 -7.71 6.02 -2.96
C MET A 1 -7.92 6.70 -4.30
N LYS A 2 -7.47 7.94 -4.52
CA LYS A 2 -7.63 8.63 -5.82
C LYS A 2 -7.08 7.78 -6.97
N ASP A 3 -5.84 7.30 -6.88
CA ASP A 3 -5.20 6.50 -7.93
C ASP A 3 -5.98 5.22 -8.26
N GLN A 4 -6.60 4.59 -7.25
CA GLN A 4 -7.45 3.41 -7.47
C GLN A 4 -8.76 3.75 -8.19
N ILE A 5 -9.39 4.89 -7.85
CA ILE A 5 -10.59 5.39 -8.55
C ILE A 5 -10.23 5.70 -10.00
N ASP A 6 -9.13 6.43 -10.22
CA ASP A 6 -8.66 6.80 -11.55
C ASP A 6 -8.33 5.56 -12.39
N ALA A 7 -7.70 4.54 -11.78
CA ALA A 7 -7.42 3.28 -12.43
C ALA A 7 -8.70 2.52 -12.82
N ILE A 8 -9.67 2.40 -11.90
CA ILE A 8 -10.94 1.72 -12.22
C ILE A 8 -11.68 2.47 -13.33
N HIS A 9 -11.82 3.78 -13.24
CA HIS A 9 -12.51 4.57 -14.26
C HIS A 9 -11.84 4.48 -15.65
N LYS A 10 -10.52 4.37 -15.69
CA LYS A 10 -9.75 4.20 -16.92
C LYS A 10 -10.03 2.89 -17.64
N TYR A 11 -10.20 1.78 -16.91
CA TYR A 11 -10.40 0.44 -17.47
C TYR A 11 -11.86 0.01 -17.50
N HIS A 12 -12.71 0.64 -16.68
CA HIS A 12 -14.16 0.41 -16.56
C HIS A 12 -14.88 1.75 -16.50
N PRO A 13 -15.01 2.46 -17.66
CA PRO A 13 -15.59 3.80 -17.73
C PRO A 13 -17.11 3.84 -17.47
N ASP A 14 -17.74 2.67 -17.36
CA ASP A 14 -19.14 2.50 -16.96
C ASP A 14 -19.34 2.61 -15.43
N VAL A 15 -18.27 2.78 -14.65
CA VAL A 15 -18.34 2.96 -13.21
C VAL A 15 -18.17 4.43 -12.85
N ASP A 16 -19.24 5.02 -12.32
CA ASP A 16 -19.20 6.37 -11.77
C ASP A 16 -18.92 6.35 -10.26
N PHE A 17 -18.12 7.30 -9.81
CA PHE A 17 -17.73 7.42 -8.41
C PHE A 17 -18.19 8.73 -7.80
N THR A 18 -18.84 8.64 -6.63
CA THR A 18 -19.04 9.76 -5.71
C THR A 18 -18.23 9.53 -4.45
N THR A 19 -17.40 10.48 -4.06
CA THR A 19 -16.53 10.37 -2.90
C THR A 19 -17.10 11.12 -1.69
N TYR A 20 -17.24 10.42 -0.56
CA TYR A 20 -17.52 11.02 0.74
C TYR A 20 -16.27 10.93 1.62
N THR A 21 -15.67 12.07 1.98
CA THR A 21 -14.43 12.13 2.76
C THR A 21 -14.73 12.45 4.22
N ILE A 22 -14.15 11.66 5.14
CA ILE A 22 -14.20 11.89 6.60
C ILE A 22 -12.86 12.47 7.03
N HIS A 23 -12.82 13.75 7.39
CA HIS A 23 -11.62 14.45 7.87
C HIS A 23 -11.34 14.16 9.37
N GLY A 24 -11.38 12.89 9.76
CA GLY A 24 -11.33 12.43 11.14
C GLY A 24 -10.01 12.66 11.87
N LEU A 25 -8.90 12.96 11.15
CA LEU A 25 -7.62 13.36 11.75
C LEU A 25 -7.70 14.79 12.30
N GLU A 26 -8.37 15.69 11.62
CA GLU A 26 -8.54 17.10 12.00
C GLU A 26 -9.71 17.25 12.97
N HIS A 27 -10.84 16.59 12.69
CA HIS A 27 -12.07 16.72 13.46
C HIS A 27 -12.72 15.36 13.72
N LYS A 28 -12.56 14.81 14.92
CA LYS A 28 -13.20 13.54 15.31
C LYS A 28 -14.73 13.54 15.22
N SER A 29 -15.37 14.71 15.28
CA SER A 29 -16.81 14.89 15.08
C SER A 29 -17.30 14.51 13.69
N GLU A 30 -16.42 14.50 12.68
CA GLU A 30 -16.75 14.06 11.32
C GLU A 30 -17.20 12.58 11.29
N TYR A 31 -16.65 11.74 12.16
CA TYR A 31 -17.15 10.36 12.30
C TYR A 31 -18.60 10.32 12.82
N LEU A 32 -19.00 11.23 13.72
CA LEU A 32 -20.38 11.31 14.21
C LEU A 32 -21.33 11.80 13.12
N LYS A 33 -20.90 12.79 12.33
CA LYS A 33 -21.64 13.30 11.17
C LYS A 33 -21.88 12.19 10.15
N SER A 34 -20.86 11.38 9.89
CA SER A 34 -20.96 10.25 8.95
C SER A 34 -22.00 9.19 9.38
N LEU A 35 -22.32 9.06 10.67
CA LEU A 35 -23.36 8.14 11.18
C LEU A 35 -24.76 8.47 10.63
N TYR A 36 -25.00 9.72 10.27
CA TYR A 36 -26.28 10.18 9.73
C TYR A 36 -26.22 10.37 8.22
N GLU A 37 -25.19 11.03 7.70
CA GLU A 37 -25.09 11.39 6.29
C GLU A 37 -24.87 10.19 5.37
N VAL A 38 -23.97 9.28 5.74
CA VAL A 38 -23.66 8.13 4.89
C VAL A 38 -24.84 7.16 4.78
N PRO A 39 -25.57 6.79 5.84
CA PRO A 39 -26.82 6.02 5.69
C PRO A 39 -27.87 6.70 4.83
N LYS A 40 -27.99 8.04 4.89
CA LYS A 40 -28.90 8.78 4.03
C LYS A 40 -28.52 8.65 2.55
N LEU A 41 -27.24 8.79 2.21
CA LEU A 41 -26.72 8.57 0.86
C LEU A 41 -26.96 7.13 0.38
N ILE A 42 -26.67 6.13 1.22
CA ILE A 42 -26.88 4.71 0.89
C ILE A 42 -28.37 4.42 0.58
N ASN A 43 -29.28 5.09 1.28
CA ASN A 43 -30.72 4.90 1.10
C ASN A 43 -31.35 5.82 0.05
N SER A 44 -30.60 6.71 -0.61
CA SER A 44 -31.12 7.59 -1.67
C SER A 44 -31.60 6.82 -2.90
N GLY A 45 -31.02 5.64 -3.14
CA GLY A 45 -31.29 4.85 -4.34
C GLY A 45 -30.42 5.23 -5.55
N GLU A 46 -29.49 6.16 -5.37
CA GLU A 46 -28.59 6.66 -6.43
C GLU A 46 -27.36 5.78 -6.63
N PHE A 47 -27.06 4.89 -5.68
CA PHE A 47 -25.83 4.08 -5.67
C PHE A 47 -26.13 2.59 -5.76
N ASP A 48 -25.32 1.86 -6.52
CA ASP A 48 -25.39 0.40 -6.61
C ASP A 48 -24.50 -0.30 -5.57
N LEU A 49 -23.47 0.37 -5.05
CA LEU A 49 -22.49 -0.20 -4.10
C LEU A 49 -21.83 0.91 -3.29
N VAL A 50 -21.41 0.58 -2.07
CA VAL A 50 -20.53 1.43 -1.26
C VAL A 50 -19.20 0.74 -1.04
N HIS A 51 -18.10 1.45 -1.32
CA HIS A 51 -16.76 1.00 -1.00
C HIS A 51 -16.11 1.89 0.06
N ILE A 52 -15.83 1.32 1.21
CA ILE A 52 -15.21 1.99 2.36
C ILE A 52 -13.69 1.79 2.28
N HIS A 53 -12.94 2.86 2.42
CA HIS A 53 -11.50 2.81 2.62
C HIS A 53 -11.17 3.11 4.08
N TYR A 54 -10.39 2.22 4.72
CA TYR A 54 -10.03 2.24 6.12
C TYR A 54 -11.18 1.86 7.07
N GLY A 55 -10.97 0.84 7.91
CA GLY A 55 -12.05 0.18 8.66
C GLY A 55 -12.92 1.10 9.50
N ILE A 56 -12.32 2.08 10.23
CA ILE A 56 -13.08 3.01 11.09
C ILE A 56 -14.00 3.95 10.30
N SER A 57 -13.73 4.20 9.02
CA SER A 57 -14.62 4.99 8.16
C SER A 57 -15.98 4.31 7.97
N GLY A 58 -16.06 3.01 8.23
CA GLY A 58 -17.29 2.24 8.25
C GLY A 58 -18.08 2.28 9.57
N LEU A 59 -17.81 3.22 10.49
CA LEU A 59 -18.43 3.27 11.82
C LEU A 59 -19.97 3.28 11.75
N PHE A 60 -20.55 3.91 10.74
CA PHE A 60 -22.01 3.93 10.49
C PHE A 60 -22.62 2.52 10.38
N ARG A 61 -21.83 1.51 9.96
CA ARG A 61 -22.31 0.12 9.85
C ARG A 61 -22.70 -0.51 11.19
N LEU A 62 -22.21 0.03 12.29
CA LEU A 62 -22.57 -0.47 13.63
C LEU A 62 -23.98 -0.02 14.04
N PHE A 63 -24.50 1.05 13.45
CA PHE A 63 -25.76 1.68 13.82
C PHE A 63 -26.82 1.57 12.71
N MET A 64 -26.43 1.17 11.51
CA MET A 64 -27.30 1.00 10.35
C MET A 64 -27.81 -0.44 10.27
N GLY A 65 -29.05 -0.64 9.88
CA GLY A 65 -29.63 -1.95 9.53
C GLY A 65 -28.98 -2.58 8.28
N LYS A 66 -29.53 -3.71 7.77
CA LYS A 66 -29.03 -4.35 6.54
C LYS A 66 -29.32 -3.43 5.34
N PRO A 67 -28.30 -2.95 4.62
CA PRO A 67 -28.50 -2.07 3.45
C PRO A 67 -29.03 -2.87 2.26
N LYS A 68 -29.73 -2.17 1.34
CA LYS A 68 -30.23 -2.76 0.09
C LYS A 68 -29.12 -2.96 -0.94
N ILE A 69 -28.02 -2.19 -0.84
CA ILE A 69 -26.84 -2.26 -1.72
C ILE A 69 -25.68 -2.90 -1.00
N PRO A 70 -24.74 -3.56 -1.69
CA PRO A 70 -23.58 -4.18 -1.07
C PRO A 70 -22.59 -3.15 -0.51
N ILE A 71 -21.93 -3.50 0.58
CA ILE A 71 -20.89 -2.70 1.23
C ILE A 71 -19.59 -3.48 1.23
N VAL A 72 -18.59 -2.94 0.55
CA VAL A 72 -17.22 -3.43 0.50
C VAL A 72 -16.33 -2.55 1.41
N VAL A 73 -15.29 -3.12 1.99
CA VAL A 73 -14.29 -2.36 2.73
C VAL A 73 -12.89 -2.81 2.34
N THR A 74 -12.00 -1.85 2.00
CA THR A 74 -10.55 -2.08 1.89
C THR A 74 -9.88 -1.69 3.20
N LEU A 75 -9.14 -2.63 3.76
CA LEU A 75 -8.29 -2.40 4.94
C LEU A 75 -6.88 -1.98 4.51
N HIS A 76 -6.22 -1.14 5.32
CA HIS A 76 -4.93 -0.52 4.98
C HIS A 76 -3.77 -0.92 5.90
N GLY A 77 -3.96 -1.89 6.79
CA GLY A 77 -2.96 -2.38 7.73
C GLY A 77 -3.16 -1.82 9.13
N GLY A 78 -2.96 -0.54 9.36
CA GLY A 78 -3.12 0.11 10.68
C GLY A 78 -4.53 0.02 11.27
N ASP A 79 -5.52 -0.33 10.48
CA ASP A 79 -6.91 -0.53 10.90
C ASP A 79 -7.23 -1.97 11.36
N ILE A 80 -6.31 -2.94 11.15
CA ILE A 80 -6.55 -4.35 11.50
C ILE A 80 -5.34 -5.03 12.16
N GLN A 81 -4.12 -4.61 11.87
CA GLN A 81 -2.87 -5.17 12.40
C GLN A 81 -2.45 -4.46 13.69
N ARG A 82 -2.04 -5.24 14.71
CA ARG A 82 -1.68 -4.69 16.04
C ARG A 82 -0.40 -3.86 16.00
N GLU A 83 0.54 -4.25 15.16
CA GLU A 83 1.85 -3.61 15.03
C GLU A 83 1.76 -2.19 14.48
N ASN A 84 0.71 -1.89 13.71
CA ASN A 84 0.52 -0.62 13.01
C ASN A 84 -0.66 0.21 13.52
N GLY A 85 -1.52 -0.35 14.38
CA GLY A 85 -2.82 0.23 14.65
C GLY A 85 -3.15 0.42 16.13
N HIS A 86 -4.06 1.32 16.38
CA HIS A 86 -4.61 1.58 17.71
C HIS A 86 -5.55 0.45 18.14
N PRO A 87 -5.38 -0.17 19.33
CA PRO A 87 -6.21 -1.31 19.78
C PRO A 87 -7.71 -1.06 19.71
N TYR A 88 -8.15 0.14 20.06
CA TYR A 88 -9.55 0.55 20.01
C TYR A 88 -10.10 0.59 18.58
N GLN A 89 -9.34 1.17 17.64
CA GLN A 89 -9.74 1.23 16.23
C GLN A 89 -9.81 -0.18 15.62
N ILE A 90 -8.84 -1.03 15.94
CA ILE A 90 -8.82 -2.43 15.50
C ILE A 90 -10.06 -3.18 16.02
N ALA A 91 -10.42 -2.99 17.29
CA ALA A 91 -11.61 -3.62 17.88
C ALA A 91 -12.91 -3.17 17.19
N LEU A 92 -13.03 -1.88 16.85
CA LEU A 92 -14.16 -1.35 16.07
C LEU A 92 -14.16 -1.88 14.63
N THR A 93 -13.02 -1.87 13.95
CA THR A 93 -12.88 -2.41 12.59
C THR A 93 -13.33 -3.85 12.53
N LYS A 94 -12.95 -4.70 13.49
CA LYS A 94 -13.39 -6.10 13.58
C LYS A 94 -14.91 -6.25 13.71
N LYS A 95 -15.59 -5.31 14.39
CA LYS A 95 -17.06 -5.29 14.47
C LYS A 95 -17.70 -4.79 13.17
N ILE A 96 -17.06 -3.83 12.50
CA ILE A 96 -17.53 -3.24 11.24
C ILE A 96 -17.47 -4.28 10.12
N ILE A 97 -16.32 -4.94 9.93
CA ILE A 97 -16.15 -5.90 8.83
C ILE A 97 -17.09 -7.09 8.92
N LYS A 98 -17.54 -7.50 10.12
CA LYS A 98 -18.60 -8.52 10.30
C LYS A 98 -19.93 -8.12 9.66
N ARG A 99 -20.15 -6.83 9.43
CA ARG A 99 -21.40 -6.28 8.89
C ARG A 99 -21.26 -5.80 7.44
N CYS A 100 -20.07 -5.95 6.84
CA CYS A 100 -19.83 -5.69 5.43
C CYS A 100 -20.08 -6.93 4.58
N ASP A 101 -20.47 -6.74 3.33
CA ASP A 101 -20.75 -7.84 2.41
C ASP A 101 -19.43 -8.45 1.89
N TYR A 102 -18.36 -7.65 1.79
CA TYR A 102 -17.05 -8.10 1.32
C TYR A 102 -15.91 -7.28 1.92
N VAL A 103 -14.73 -7.89 2.09
CA VAL A 103 -13.53 -7.23 2.63
C VAL A 103 -12.34 -7.44 1.71
N PHE A 104 -11.70 -6.35 1.30
CA PHE A 104 -10.43 -6.38 0.59
C PHE A 104 -9.28 -6.31 1.58
N SER A 105 -8.44 -7.33 1.56
CA SER A 105 -7.19 -7.39 2.31
C SER A 105 -6.02 -7.10 1.38
N LEU A 106 -4.95 -6.47 1.87
CA LEU A 106 -3.80 -6.14 1.00
C LEU A 106 -2.81 -7.30 0.85
N ASN A 107 -2.80 -8.25 1.81
CA ASN A 107 -1.88 -9.38 1.84
C ASN A 107 -2.46 -10.57 2.61
N GLU A 108 -1.75 -11.72 2.56
CA GLU A 108 -2.18 -12.96 3.22
C GLU A 108 -2.30 -12.84 4.75
N LEU A 109 -1.40 -12.09 5.40
CA LEU A 109 -1.46 -11.86 6.85
C LEU A 109 -2.75 -11.14 7.22
N MET A 110 -3.09 -10.06 6.51
CA MET A 110 -4.36 -9.34 6.76
C MET A 110 -5.55 -10.23 6.48
N LYS A 111 -5.55 -10.96 5.37
CA LYS A 111 -6.62 -11.90 5.01
C LYS A 111 -6.85 -12.93 6.11
N SER A 112 -5.81 -13.55 6.63
CA SER A 112 -5.91 -14.55 7.71
C SER A 112 -6.51 -13.99 9.01
N ILE A 113 -6.30 -12.69 9.27
CA ILE A 113 -6.95 -12.00 10.40
C ILE A 113 -8.43 -11.76 10.09
N VAL A 114 -8.73 -11.27 8.88
CA VAL A 114 -10.09 -10.91 8.44
C VAL A 114 -11.01 -12.11 8.38
N GLU A 115 -10.55 -13.26 7.88
CA GLU A 115 -11.32 -14.51 7.75
C GLU A 115 -11.97 -14.97 9.05
N LYS A 116 -11.38 -14.62 10.20
CA LYS A 116 -11.97 -14.89 11.54
C LYS A 116 -13.24 -14.07 11.83
N TYR A 117 -13.49 -13.04 11.04
CA TYR A 117 -14.61 -12.10 11.24
C TYR A 117 -15.54 -12.00 10.04
N ASN A 118 -15.01 -12.19 8.83
CA ASN A 118 -15.76 -12.19 7.58
C ASN A 118 -15.08 -13.12 6.57
N SER A 119 -15.75 -14.21 6.20
CA SER A 119 -15.23 -15.19 5.22
C SER A 119 -15.24 -14.67 3.78
N ASN A 120 -16.04 -13.63 3.48
CA ASN A 120 -16.08 -12.99 2.18
C ASN A 120 -14.91 -11.98 2.07
N THR A 121 -13.71 -12.50 1.94
CA THR A 121 -12.51 -11.67 1.82
C THR A 121 -11.58 -12.19 0.73
N GLU A 122 -10.91 -11.28 0.08
CA GLU A 122 -9.90 -11.58 -0.95
C GLU A 122 -8.75 -10.59 -0.88
N ILE A 123 -7.57 -11.02 -1.37
CA ILE A 123 -6.42 -10.13 -1.51
C ILE A 123 -6.61 -9.27 -2.74
N VAL A 124 -6.82 -7.99 -2.50
CA VAL A 124 -6.87 -6.94 -3.52
C VAL A 124 -5.90 -5.84 -3.07
N PRO A 125 -4.62 -5.94 -3.43
CA PRO A 125 -3.62 -4.95 -3.06
C PRO A 125 -3.86 -3.62 -3.78
N ILE A 126 -3.22 -2.56 -3.28
CA ILE A 126 -3.16 -1.29 -4.00
C ILE A 126 -2.28 -1.51 -5.23
N SER A 127 -2.78 -1.17 -6.40
CA SER A 127 -2.05 -1.26 -7.67
C SER A 127 -0.93 -0.22 -7.77
N VAL A 128 -0.08 -0.39 -8.77
CA VAL A 128 0.93 0.60 -9.15
C VAL A 128 0.77 0.96 -10.64
N ASP A 129 0.76 2.26 -10.93
CA ASP A 129 0.77 2.76 -12.31
C ASP A 129 2.16 2.58 -12.94
N MET A 130 2.33 1.46 -13.65
CA MET A 130 3.58 1.14 -14.33
C MET A 130 3.85 2.00 -15.58
N LYS A 131 2.93 2.88 -15.98
CA LYS A 131 3.16 3.88 -17.04
C LYS A 131 3.79 5.13 -16.46
N THR A 132 3.39 5.50 -15.27
CA THR A 132 3.91 6.64 -14.52
C THR A 132 5.25 6.29 -13.86
N PHE A 133 5.31 5.17 -13.14
CA PHE A 133 6.54 4.65 -12.55
C PHE A 133 7.24 3.73 -13.56
N LYS A 134 8.33 4.20 -14.13
CA LYS A 134 9.11 3.50 -15.17
C LYS A 134 10.60 3.59 -14.88
N PRO A 135 11.40 2.63 -15.36
CA PRO A 135 12.86 2.65 -15.20
C PRO A 135 13.48 3.94 -15.71
N ALA A 136 14.55 4.38 -15.07
CA ALA A 136 15.36 5.48 -15.56
C ALA A 136 16.10 5.07 -16.85
N GLU A 137 16.30 6.02 -17.76
CA GLU A 137 17.08 5.80 -18.99
C GLU A 137 18.58 5.70 -18.70
N LYS A 138 19.03 6.34 -17.61
CA LYS A 138 20.44 6.43 -17.25
C LYS A 138 20.79 5.42 -16.16
N VAL A 139 21.65 4.46 -16.49
CA VAL A 139 22.21 3.51 -15.53
C VAL A 139 23.60 4.01 -15.11
N ARG A 140 23.87 4.01 -13.79
CA ARG A 140 25.20 4.35 -13.28
C ARG A 140 26.17 3.18 -13.43
N PRO A 141 27.49 3.45 -13.61
CA PRO A 141 28.48 2.38 -13.66
C PRO A 141 28.54 1.59 -12.36
N ILE A 142 28.74 0.26 -12.45
CA ILE A 142 28.98 -0.60 -11.29
C ILE A 142 30.24 -0.13 -10.56
N GLY A 143 30.19 -0.09 -9.23
CA GLY A 143 31.31 0.33 -8.40
C GLY A 143 31.42 1.84 -8.16
N TYR A 144 30.51 2.63 -8.73
CA TYR A 144 30.39 4.06 -8.41
C TYR A 144 30.04 4.25 -6.93
N LYS A 145 30.72 5.20 -6.27
CA LYS A 145 30.60 5.39 -4.81
C LYS A 145 29.76 6.58 -4.39
N ASP A 146 29.49 7.53 -5.32
CA ASP A 146 28.61 8.68 -5.04
C ASP A 146 27.19 8.32 -5.41
N VAL A 147 26.43 7.79 -4.46
CA VAL A 147 25.10 7.22 -4.67
C VAL A 147 24.00 8.05 -4.03
N THR A 148 22.81 8.04 -4.64
CA THR A 148 21.60 8.63 -4.06
C THR A 148 20.73 7.52 -3.50
N ILE A 149 20.44 7.57 -2.20
CA ILE A 149 19.59 6.59 -1.49
C ILE A 149 18.33 7.28 -0.97
N ILE A 150 17.18 6.73 -1.32
CA ILE A 150 15.89 7.25 -0.86
C ILE A 150 15.47 6.62 0.46
N PHE A 151 15.11 7.47 1.44
CA PHE A 151 14.22 7.15 2.56
C PHE A 151 12.77 7.39 2.13
N PRO A 152 11.97 6.37 1.80
CA PRO A 152 10.70 6.56 1.10
C PRO A 152 9.55 6.93 2.05
N ALA A 153 9.73 7.94 2.89
CA ALA A 153 8.74 8.40 3.86
C ALA A 153 9.03 9.83 4.34
N SER A 154 8.02 10.43 5.00
CA SER A 154 8.22 11.64 5.81
C SER A 154 9.00 11.31 7.09
N LEU A 155 9.90 12.21 7.48
CA LEU A 155 10.79 12.10 8.64
C LEU A 155 10.01 12.02 9.98
N ASN A 156 8.83 12.61 10.04
CA ASN A 156 8.01 12.71 11.24
C ASN A 156 7.25 11.41 11.60
N ARG A 157 7.38 10.36 10.81
CA ARG A 157 6.67 9.09 11.03
C ARG A 157 7.56 8.09 11.76
N GLU A 158 7.41 8.01 13.11
CA GLU A 158 8.22 7.13 13.96
C GLU A 158 8.25 5.65 13.50
N VAL A 159 7.14 5.14 12.95
CA VAL A 159 7.05 3.77 12.42
C VAL A 159 8.01 3.51 11.25
N LYS A 160 8.48 4.56 10.55
CA LYS A 160 9.40 4.45 9.42
C LYS A 160 10.86 4.33 9.82
N ASP A 161 11.17 4.60 11.09
CA ASP A 161 12.48 4.41 11.73
C ASP A 161 13.64 5.08 10.98
N HIS A 162 13.52 6.40 10.79
CA HIS A 162 14.59 7.22 10.20
C HIS A 162 15.94 7.07 10.91
N PRO A 163 16.04 6.91 12.26
CA PRO A 163 17.29 6.64 12.93
C PRO A 163 18.01 5.37 12.44
N LEU A 164 17.28 4.29 12.13
CA LEU A 164 17.87 3.08 11.56
C LEU A 164 18.40 3.34 10.13
N PHE A 165 17.67 4.12 9.33
CA PHE A 165 18.15 4.55 8.01
C PHE A 165 19.49 5.28 8.13
N LEU A 166 19.58 6.33 8.94
CA LEU A 166 20.81 7.12 9.14
C LEU A 166 21.98 6.27 9.63
N SER A 167 21.74 5.36 10.57
CA SER A 167 22.77 4.43 11.06
C SER A 167 23.27 3.50 9.96
N THR A 168 22.39 3.08 9.06
CA THR A 168 22.75 2.26 7.90
C THR A 168 23.60 3.07 6.90
N ILE A 169 23.21 4.31 6.59
CA ILE A 169 24.00 5.20 5.72
C ILE A 169 25.39 5.43 6.29
N LYS A 170 25.49 5.72 7.59
CA LYS A 170 26.78 5.85 8.26
C LYS A 170 27.64 4.58 8.11
N THR A 171 27.06 3.40 8.28
CA THR A 171 27.78 2.13 8.13
C THR A 171 28.22 1.90 6.68
N LEU A 172 27.41 2.29 5.69
CA LEU A 172 27.78 2.27 4.26
C LEU A 172 28.99 3.15 3.98
N HIS A 173 29.04 4.35 4.56
CA HIS A 173 30.17 5.24 4.44
C HIS A 173 31.42 4.64 5.09
N ASP A 174 31.34 4.30 6.39
CA ASP A 174 32.47 3.90 7.20
C ASP A 174 33.12 2.58 6.75
N LYS A 175 32.29 1.60 6.36
CA LYS A 175 32.74 0.23 6.05
C LYS A 175 32.95 -0.01 4.55
N TYR A 176 32.13 0.62 3.70
CA TYR A 176 32.11 0.33 2.26
C TYR A 176 32.53 1.52 1.39
N GLY A 177 32.78 2.70 1.99
CA GLY A 177 33.32 3.90 1.32
C GLY A 177 32.35 4.57 0.36
N TYR A 178 31.02 4.45 0.60
CA TYR A 178 30.03 5.19 -0.20
C TYR A 178 29.86 6.61 0.30
N ASN A 179 29.77 7.56 -0.63
CA ASN A 179 29.28 8.90 -0.40
C ASN A 179 27.78 8.92 -0.73
N VAL A 180 26.93 9.05 0.27
CA VAL A 180 25.50 8.95 0.08
C VAL A 180 24.85 10.31 0.09
N ASN A 181 24.13 10.63 -1.01
CA ASN A 181 23.16 11.71 -1.07
C ASN A 181 21.82 11.17 -0.60
N GLU A 182 21.35 11.63 0.55
CA GLU A 182 20.09 11.18 1.17
C GLU A 182 18.92 11.98 0.60
N VAL A 183 17.84 11.31 0.24
CA VAL A 183 16.59 11.92 -0.22
C VAL A 183 15.44 11.32 0.58
N ASP A 184 14.57 12.16 1.13
CA ASP A 184 13.33 11.75 1.80
C ASP A 184 12.09 12.25 1.05
N PHE A 185 10.92 11.76 1.48
CA PHE A 185 9.63 12.13 0.89
C PHE A 185 8.82 13.04 1.82
N ASP A 186 9.50 13.96 2.50
CA ASP A 186 8.83 14.91 3.36
C ASP A 186 8.31 16.12 2.57
N ASN A 187 7.01 16.39 2.65
CA ASN A 187 6.34 17.54 2.03
C ASN A 187 6.59 17.71 0.51
N ILE A 188 6.80 16.62 -0.23
CA ILE A 188 7.00 16.65 -1.67
C ILE A 188 5.76 16.18 -2.44
N SER A 189 5.58 16.67 -3.65
CA SER A 189 4.51 16.28 -4.55
C SER A 189 4.71 14.89 -5.16
N HIS A 190 3.63 14.27 -5.65
CA HIS A 190 3.72 13.01 -6.40
C HIS A 190 4.63 13.09 -7.63
N GLU A 191 4.72 14.26 -8.27
CA GLU A 191 5.62 14.48 -9.40
C GLU A 191 7.08 14.44 -8.96
N GLU A 192 7.42 15.11 -7.84
CA GLU A 192 8.77 15.10 -7.28
C GLU A 192 9.17 13.68 -6.82
N VAL A 193 8.25 12.91 -6.23
CA VAL A 193 8.48 11.50 -5.90
C VAL A 193 8.94 10.72 -7.14
N ARG A 194 8.25 10.89 -8.28
CA ARG A 194 8.63 10.23 -9.54
C ARG A 194 10.03 10.66 -10.02
N GLN A 195 10.33 11.96 -9.95
CA GLN A 195 11.64 12.48 -10.33
C GLN A 195 12.76 11.93 -9.45
N HIS A 196 12.51 11.73 -8.15
CA HIS A 196 13.47 11.12 -7.25
C HIS A 196 13.73 9.66 -7.61
N TYR A 197 12.69 8.87 -7.90
CA TYR A 197 12.88 7.48 -8.37
C TYR A 197 13.70 7.40 -9.67
N GLN A 198 13.61 8.39 -10.58
CA GLN A 198 14.39 8.43 -11.80
C GLN A 198 15.88 8.76 -11.59
N LYS A 199 16.25 9.29 -10.41
CA LYS A 199 17.60 9.78 -10.10
C LYS A 199 18.30 8.97 -9.01
N CYS A 200 17.58 8.15 -8.26
CA CYS A 200 18.16 7.38 -7.16
C CYS A 200 18.83 6.09 -7.64
N ASP A 201 19.69 5.56 -6.79
CA ASP A 201 20.44 4.33 -7.03
C ASP A 201 19.92 3.18 -6.18
N LEU A 202 19.27 3.48 -5.05
CA LEU A 202 18.72 2.49 -4.14
C LEU A 202 17.60 3.09 -3.29
N VAL A 203 16.60 2.27 -2.98
CA VAL A 203 15.56 2.59 -1.99
C VAL A 203 15.79 1.76 -0.74
N LEU A 204 15.90 2.42 0.42
CA LEU A 204 16.07 1.76 1.73
C LEU A 204 14.84 1.99 2.62
N LEU A 205 14.02 0.95 2.79
CA LEU A 205 12.86 0.98 3.69
C LEU A 205 13.25 0.39 5.05
N SER A 206 13.41 1.25 6.05
CA SER A 206 13.78 0.88 7.44
C SER A 206 12.59 0.68 8.38
N SER A 207 11.36 0.64 7.88
CA SER A 207 10.12 0.63 8.67
C SER A 207 10.07 -0.45 9.74
N LYS A 208 9.44 -0.13 10.89
CA LYS A 208 9.14 -1.09 11.98
C LYS A 208 7.96 -1.98 11.62
N ALA A 209 7.00 -1.44 10.86
CA ALA A 209 5.80 -2.16 10.45
C ALA A 209 5.17 -1.51 9.21
N GLU A 210 4.56 -2.34 8.35
CA GLU A 210 3.81 -1.95 7.15
C GLU A 210 2.63 -2.90 6.93
N GLY A 211 1.65 -2.44 6.13
CA GLY A 211 0.63 -3.34 5.58
C GLY A 211 1.10 -3.95 4.25
N SER A 212 1.08 -3.14 3.20
CA SER A 212 1.61 -3.45 1.87
C SER A 212 2.15 -2.14 1.29
N PRO A 213 3.47 -1.89 1.42
CA PRO A 213 4.03 -0.56 1.16
C PRO A 213 4.00 -0.21 -0.34
N GLY A 214 3.28 0.85 -0.69
CA GLY A 214 3.17 1.37 -2.06
C GLY A 214 4.54 1.73 -2.64
N VAL A 215 5.38 2.36 -1.84
CA VAL A 215 6.74 2.78 -2.21
C VAL A 215 7.63 1.62 -2.70
N ILE A 216 7.44 0.40 -2.20
CA ILE A 216 8.16 -0.78 -2.71
C ILE A 216 7.67 -1.15 -4.11
N LYS A 217 6.36 -1.13 -4.36
CA LYS A 217 5.79 -1.41 -5.69
C LYS A 217 6.19 -0.34 -6.72
N GLU A 218 6.20 0.92 -6.31
CA GLU A 218 6.68 2.04 -7.13
C GLU A 218 8.17 1.87 -7.49
N SER A 219 9.00 1.50 -6.50
CA SER A 219 10.42 1.21 -6.72
C SER A 219 10.64 0.00 -7.65
N MET A 220 9.85 -1.08 -7.45
CA MET A 220 9.85 -2.24 -8.36
C MET A 220 9.43 -1.86 -9.78
N ALA A 221 8.42 -0.98 -9.93
CA ALA A 221 7.99 -0.48 -11.24
C ALA A 221 9.09 0.34 -11.93
N CYS A 222 9.98 0.97 -11.16
CA CYS A 222 11.16 1.67 -11.66
C CYS A 222 12.39 0.76 -11.85
N ASN A 223 12.30 -0.54 -11.54
CA ASN A 223 13.42 -1.50 -11.52
C ASN A 223 14.61 -1.04 -10.67
N LEU A 224 14.32 -0.37 -9.56
CA LEU A 224 15.36 0.12 -8.65
C LEU A 224 15.86 -0.99 -7.72
N PRO A 225 17.13 -0.98 -7.34
CA PRO A 225 17.61 -1.72 -6.20
C PRO A 225 16.85 -1.36 -4.93
N ILE A 226 16.44 -2.37 -4.14
CA ILE A 226 15.65 -2.18 -2.94
C ILE A 226 16.24 -2.98 -1.79
N VAL A 227 16.47 -2.31 -0.66
CA VAL A 227 16.76 -2.97 0.61
C VAL A 227 15.68 -2.58 1.62
N CYS A 228 15.16 -3.55 2.34
CA CYS A 228 14.12 -3.27 3.33
C CYS A 228 14.19 -4.20 4.55
N THR A 229 13.65 -3.72 5.66
CA THR A 229 13.31 -4.55 6.82
C THR A 229 12.17 -5.49 6.45
N ASN A 230 12.07 -6.65 7.11
CA ASN A 230 11.00 -7.63 6.84
C ASN A 230 9.68 -7.19 7.47
N VAL A 231 8.89 -6.42 6.74
CA VAL A 231 7.62 -5.85 7.17
C VAL A 231 6.52 -6.05 6.12
N GLY A 232 5.28 -6.21 6.56
CA GLY A 232 4.13 -6.38 5.66
C GLY A 232 4.30 -7.58 4.72
N ASP A 233 4.18 -7.32 3.41
CA ASP A 233 4.30 -8.31 2.35
C ASP A 233 5.59 -8.20 1.53
N VAL A 234 6.58 -7.42 1.98
CA VAL A 234 7.81 -7.15 1.21
C VAL A 234 8.56 -8.43 0.81
N ALA A 235 8.56 -9.46 1.68
CA ALA A 235 9.20 -10.73 1.38
C ALA A 235 8.53 -11.48 0.21
N VAL A 236 7.22 -11.31 0.03
CA VAL A 236 6.47 -11.85 -1.11
C VAL A 236 6.72 -11.01 -2.36
N LEU A 237 6.70 -9.68 -2.22
CA LEU A 237 6.93 -8.75 -3.33
C LEU A 237 8.32 -8.96 -3.95
N LEU A 238 9.37 -8.96 -3.13
CA LEU A 238 10.77 -8.98 -3.58
C LEU A 238 11.35 -10.38 -3.80
N LYS A 239 10.54 -11.44 -3.66
CA LYS A 239 11.01 -12.80 -3.88
C LYS A 239 11.52 -13.01 -5.30
N GLY A 240 12.83 -13.25 -5.45
CA GLY A 240 13.46 -13.49 -6.74
C GLY A 240 13.61 -12.26 -7.63
N VAL A 241 13.50 -11.06 -7.06
CA VAL A 241 13.73 -9.80 -7.78
C VAL A 241 15.23 -9.46 -7.71
N GLU A 242 15.82 -9.13 -8.87
CA GLU A 242 17.22 -8.76 -8.97
C GLU A 242 17.53 -7.49 -8.16
N ASN A 243 18.73 -7.45 -7.57
CA ASN A 243 19.24 -6.32 -6.81
C ASN A 243 18.28 -5.83 -5.69
N CYS A 244 17.46 -6.75 -5.16
CA CYS A 244 16.55 -6.48 -4.06
C CYS A 244 16.78 -7.46 -2.91
N ALA A 245 16.73 -6.96 -1.68
CA ALA A 245 16.96 -7.76 -0.49
C ALA A 245 16.05 -7.38 0.68
N VAL A 246 15.63 -8.40 1.43
CA VAL A 246 14.88 -8.24 2.68
C VAL A 246 15.78 -8.68 3.82
N ALA A 247 16.03 -7.78 4.77
CA ALA A 247 16.86 -8.07 5.94
C ALA A 247 16.14 -9.08 6.86
N LYS A 248 16.92 -9.94 7.52
CA LYS A 248 16.40 -10.88 8.53
C LYS A 248 16.16 -10.19 9.87
N GLY A 249 16.97 -9.17 10.15
CA GLY A 249 16.91 -8.37 11.36
C GLY A 249 16.76 -6.88 11.08
N ARG A 250 17.16 -6.09 12.06
CA ARG A 250 17.08 -4.62 12.02
C ARG A 250 18.43 -3.99 12.42
N SER A 251 19.56 -4.63 12.06
CA SER A 251 20.85 -4.04 12.33
C SER A 251 21.33 -3.17 11.17
N PRO A 252 21.95 -2.02 11.44
CA PRO A 252 22.54 -1.18 10.41
C PRO A 252 23.60 -1.92 9.57
N GLU A 253 24.35 -2.84 10.18
CA GLU A 253 25.42 -3.61 9.54
C GLU A 253 24.85 -4.56 8.49
N GLU A 254 23.75 -5.29 8.81
CA GLU A 254 23.08 -6.18 7.87
C GLU A 254 22.48 -5.39 6.72
N LEU A 255 21.78 -4.29 7.01
CA LEU A 255 21.17 -3.44 5.98
C LEU A 255 22.26 -2.84 5.07
N ALA A 256 23.37 -2.36 5.61
CA ALA A 256 24.48 -1.82 4.84
C ALA A 256 25.15 -2.88 3.95
N GLU A 257 25.34 -4.12 4.44
CA GLU A 257 25.85 -5.23 3.63
C GLU A 257 24.91 -5.54 2.45
N LEU A 258 23.60 -5.56 2.69
CA LEU A 258 22.61 -5.79 1.64
C LEU A 258 22.59 -4.63 0.63
N CYS A 259 22.70 -3.38 1.09
CA CYS A 259 22.81 -2.23 0.20
C CYS A 259 24.06 -2.31 -0.69
N ASP A 260 25.22 -2.68 -0.16
CA ASP A 260 26.46 -2.86 -0.94
C ASP A 260 26.28 -3.92 -2.03
N LYS A 261 25.67 -5.07 -1.71
CA LYS A 261 25.37 -6.14 -2.68
C LYS A 261 24.41 -5.63 -3.78
N CYS A 262 23.33 -4.95 -3.40
CA CYS A 262 22.37 -4.44 -4.35
C CYS A 262 22.98 -3.37 -5.28
N LEU A 263 23.80 -2.46 -4.75
CA LEU A 263 24.48 -1.42 -5.52
C LEU A 263 25.59 -1.97 -6.46
N LYS A 264 26.13 -3.15 -6.15
CA LYS A 264 27.08 -3.87 -7.03
C LYS A 264 26.38 -4.75 -8.07
N HIS A 265 25.05 -4.83 -8.04
CA HIS A 265 24.28 -5.74 -8.89
C HIS A 265 24.65 -7.22 -8.71
N ASP A 266 24.96 -7.63 -7.45
CA ASP A 266 25.40 -8.99 -7.13
C ASP A 266 24.24 -9.95 -6.83
N ILE A 267 22.98 -9.48 -6.88
CA ILE A 267 21.79 -10.30 -6.60
C ILE A 267 21.07 -10.61 -7.93
N PRO A 268 21.13 -11.86 -8.39
CA PRO A 268 20.43 -12.25 -9.63
C PRO A 268 18.92 -12.39 -9.42
N GLY A 269 18.17 -12.22 -10.49
CA GLY A 269 16.71 -12.38 -10.44
C GLY A 269 16.03 -11.88 -11.70
N ILE A 270 14.71 -11.71 -11.58
CA ILE A 270 13.88 -11.03 -12.59
C ILE A 270 13.74 -9.54 -12.22
N THR A 271 13.37 -8.72 -13.18
CA THR A 271 13.13 -7.29 -12.89
C THR A 271 11.93 -7.08 -11.97
N GLY A 272 11.92 -5.96 -11.24
CA GLY A 272 10.78 -5.58 -10.40
C GLY A 272 9.47 -5.51 -11.17
N ARG A 273 9.51 -5.01 -12.41
CA ARG A 273 8.33 -4.92 -13.31
C ARG A 273 7.81 -6.29 -13.71
N GLU A 274 8.69 -7.23 -14.06
CA GLU A 274 8.29 -8.61 -14.35
C GLU A 274 7.62 -9.26 -13.15
N ARG A 275 8.17 -9.02 -11.96
CA ARG A 275 7.58 -9.54 -10.72
C ARG A 275 6.20 -8.94 -10.45
N LEU A 276 6.00 -7.64 -10.63
CA LEU A 276 4.69 -7.00 -10.50
C LEU A 276 3.67 -7.58 -11.48
N ASN A 277 4.07 -7.81 -12.73
CA ASN A 277 3.22 -8.47 -13.73
C ASN A 277 2.85 -9.90 -13.32
N GLN A 278 3.82 -10.71 -12.83
CA GLN A 278 3.53 -12.07 -12.33
C GLN A 278 2.53 -12.07 -11.17
N LEU A 279 2.57 -11.05 -10.32
CA LEU A 279 1.65 -10.89 -9.21
C LEU A 279 0.29 -10.31 -9.61
N GLY A 280 0.17 -9.74 -10.81
CA GLY A 280 -1.04 -9.02 -11.25
C GLY A 280 -1.30 -7.76 -10.44
N TYR A 281 -0.25 -6.99 -10.10
CA TYR A 281 -0.34 -5.80 -9.26
C TYR A 281 -0.33 -4.49 -10.06
N ASP A 282 -0.42 -4.59 -11.37
CA ASP A 282 -0.65 -3.45 -12.26
C ASP A 282 -2.10 -2.93 -12.15
N ASP A 283 -2.31 -1.69 -12.58
CA ASP A 283 -3.60 -1.02 -12.50
C ASP A 283 -4.72 -1.78 -13.19
N LYS A 284 -4.44 -2.37 -14.37
CA LYS A 284 -5.46 -3.09 -15.14
C LYS A 284 -5.93 -4.34 -14.40
N SER A 285 -4.98 -5.17 -13.96
CA SER A 285 -5.27 -6.44 -13.28
C SER A 285 -6.07 -6.22 -11.99
N ILE A 286 -5.68 -5.21 -11.19
CA ILE A 286 -6.39 -4.88 -9.94
C ILE A 286 -7.75 -4.24 -10.22
N SER A 287 -7.87 -3.39 -11.25
CA SER A 287 -9.15 -2.80 -11.64
C SER A 287 -10.13 -3.86 -12.12
N ASP A 288 -9.69 -4.77 -13.01
CA ASP A 288 -10.51 -5.88 -13.51
C ASP A 288 -11.00 -6.78 -12.35
N LYS A 289 -10.12 -7.10 -11.42
CA LYS A 289 -10.45 -7.89 -10.23
C LYS A 289 -11.48 -7.18 -9.35
N THR A 290 -11.27 -5.90 -9.08
CA THR A 290 -12.18 -5.08 -8.28
C THR A 290 -13.56 -4.98 -8.94
N TYR A 291 -13.60 -4.69 -10.23
CA TYR A 291 -14.83 -4.59 -11.02
C TYR A 291 -15.62 -5.90 -11.04
N ALA A 292 -14.93 -7.03 -11.20
CA ALA A 292 -15.57 -8.34 -11.18
C ALA A 292 -16.26 -8.62 -9.83
N ILE A 293 -15.60 -8.26 -8.71
CA ILE A 293 -16.19 -8.41 -7.36
C ILE A 293 -17.39 -7.47 -7.20
N TYR A 294 -17.29 -6.21 -7.61
CA TYR A 294 -18.41 -5.26 -7.54
C TYR A 294 -19.63 -5.79 -8.31
N THR A 295 -19.44 -6.18 -9.56
CA THR A 295 -20.49 -6.71 -10.43
C THR A 295 -21.16 -7.96 -9.83
N LYS A 296 -20.36 -8.88 -9.27
CA LYS A 296 -20.87 -10.07 -8.58
C LYS A 296 -21.75 -9.70 -7.39
N LEU A 297 -21.32 -8.77 -6.55
CA LEU A 297 -22.03 -8.35 -5.35
C LEU A 297 -23.34 -7.62 -5.69
N ILE A 298 -23.31 -6.72 -6.68
CA ILE A 298 -24.50 -5.98 -7.15
C ILE A 298 -25.55 -6.96 -7.69
N LYS A 299 -25.14 -7.94 -8.52
CA LYS A 299 -26.05 -8.95 -9.06
C LYS A 299 -26.67 -9.82 -7.94
N ALA A 300 -25.88 -10.24 -6.95
CA ALA A 300 -26.38 -11.03 -5.83
C ALA A 300 -27.43 -10.26 -5.02
N LYS A 301 -27.18 -8.98 -4.72
CA LYS A 301 -28.16 -8.13 -4.00
C LYS A 301 -29.47 -7.91 -4.76
N LYS A 302 -29.37 -7.66 -6.09
CA LYS A 302 -30.57 -7.52 -6.95
C LYS A 302 -31.38 -8.82 -7.05
N GLY A 303 -30.73 -9.99 -6.94
CA GLY A 303 -31.37 -11.30 -6.90
C GLY A 303 -32.07 -11.63 -5.56
N GLU A 304 -31.54 -11.14 -4.42
CA GLU A 304 -32.16 -11.27 -3.10
C GLU A 304 -33.41 -10.37 -2.92
N SER A 305 -33.59 -9.38 -3.80
CA SER A 305 -34.68 -8.38 -3.73
C SER A 305 -35.91 -8.78 -4.57
N LYS A 306 -35.85 -9.92 -5.26
CA LYS A 306 -36.95 -10.57 -5.98
C LYS A 306 -37.50 -11.75 -5.19
#